data_55a967119a1b0e5dd7dbc9f83af39b16
#
_entry.id   55a967119a1b0e5dd7dbc9f83af39b16
#
_cell.length_a   1.000
_cell.length_b   1.000
_cell.length_c   1.000
_cell.angle_alpha   90.00
_cell.angle_beta   90.00
_cell.angle_gamma   90.00
#
_symmetry.space_group_name_H-M   'P 1'
#
loop_
_entity.id
_entity.type
_entity.pdbx_description
1 polymer ?
#
loop_
_entity_poly.entity_id
_entity_poly.type
_entity_poly.pdbx_seq_one_letter_code
_entity_poly.pdbx_strand_id
1 'polypeptide(L)'
;WQDYKPLDAAVKYAILQQTESGKMPISLSYYGSVSIGLQGDEMYGPGVEYRFIHRISYINQFIVARKFSEKLSLQVAPTILYLNSVEYGYKNLNYGISAGGRFNAFGSHSLIFEFDHLLNKQDNEDFNAKPQLALGWEIGTATHAFQVFFANYKGILGQRNFVYNQNDFTEGDYLLGFNVTVRF
;
A
#
# COMPACT_ATOMS: atom_id res chain seq x y z
N TRP A 1 18.79 2.20 3.59
CA TRP A 1 17.54 1.76 2.93
C TRP A 1 17.76 0.60 1.94
N GLN A 2 18.95 0.43 1.37
CA GLN A 2 19.24 -0.62 0.36
C GLN A 2 19.29 -2.04 0.95
N ASP A 3 19.43 -2.18 2.25
CA ASP A 3 19.62 -3.49 2.91
C ASP A 3 18.41 -4.00 3.71
N TYR A 4 17.26 -3.29 3.66
CA TYR A 4 16.07 -3.77 4.37
C TYR A 4 15.47 -4.98 3.66
N LYS A 5 15.61 -6.16 4.28
CA LYS A 5 15.10 -7.45 3.80
C LYS A 5 13.95 -7.88 4.70
N PRO A 6 12.70 -7.71 4.30
CA PRO A 6 11.55 -8.15 5.09
C PRO A 6 11.11 -9.56 4.70
N LEU A 7 10.56 -10.27 5.68
CA LEU A 7 9.61 -11.35 5.46
C LEU A 7 8.21 -10.79 5.70
N ASP A 8 7.33 -10.89 4.71
CA ASP A 8 5.96 -10.38 4.79
C ASP A 8 4.95 -11.51 4.64
N ALA A 9 3.93 -11.51 5.51
CA ALA A 9 2.81 -12.43 5.43
C ALA A 9 1.51 -11.63 5.46
N ALA A 10 0.64 -11.88 4.49
CA ALA A 10 -0.62 -11.15 4.33
C ALA A 10 -1.82 -12.08 4.21
N VAL A 11 -2.96 -11.61 4.69
CA VAL A 11 -4.27 -12.24 4.50
C VAL A 11 -5.25 -11.22 3.95
N LYS A 12 -6.06 -11.64 2.97
CA LYS A 12 -7.20 -10.88 2.49
C LYS A 12 -8.45 -11.74 2.59
N TYR A 13 -9.49 -11.22 3.26
CA TYR A 13 -10.74 -11.91 3.48
C TYR A 13 -11.91 -11.08 2.94
N ALA A 14 -12.71 -11.67 2.05
CA ALA A 14 -13.92 -11.03 1.52
C ALA A 14 -15.06 -11.22 2.53
N ILE A 15 -15.57 -10.10 3.07
CA ILE A 15 -16.67 -10.06 4.05
C ILE A 15 -18.00 -9.97 3.30
N LEU A 16 -18.10 -9.05 2.34
CA LEU A 16 -19.27 -8.83 1.49
C LEU A 16 -18.82 -8.73 0.03
N GLN A 17 -19.66 -9.21 -0.88
CA GLN A 17 -19.43 -9.11 -2.32
C GLN A 17 -20.58 -8.36 -2.98
N GLN A 18 -20.25 -7.40 -3.83
CA GLN A 18 -21.21 -6.71 -4.67
C GLN A 18 -21.94 -7.71 -5.58
N THR A 19 -23.26 -7.59 -5.68
CA THR A 19 -24.09 -8.44 -6.53
C THR A 19 -24.54 -7.71 -7.79
N GLU A 20 -24.68 -8.43 -8.89
CA GLU A 20 -25.22 -7.90 -10.15
C GLU A 20 -26.66 -7.40 -9.99
N SER A 21 -27.44 -8.04 -9.13
CA SER A 21 -28.82 -7.64 -8.82
C SER A 21 -28.95 -6.33 -8.05
N GLY A 22 -27.83 -5.75 -7.58
CA GLY A 22 -27.82 -4.52 -6.77
C GLY A 22 -28.28 -4.70 -5.32
N LYS A 23 -28.64 -5.92 -4.87
CA LYS A 23 -29.01 -6.18 -3.47
C LYS A 23 -27.84 -5.85 -2.51
N MET A 24 -26.63 -6.17 -2.92
CA MET A 24 -25.42 -5.73 -2.24
C MET A 24 -24.70 -4.73 -3.15
N PRO A 25 -24.72 -3.42 -2.84
CA PRO A 25 -24.22 -2.39 -3.75
C PRO A 25 -22.70 -2.21 -3.71
N ILE A 26 -22.00 -2.80 -2.72
CA ILE A 26 -20.56 -2.69 -2.50
C ILE A 26 -19.94 -4.04 -2.17
N SER A 27 -18.64 -4.15 -2.34
CA SER A 27 -17.82 -5.21 -1.74
C SER A 27 -17.06 -4.66 -0.52
N LEU A 28 -16.96 -5.46 0.52
CA LEU A 28 -16.16 -5.18 1.71
C LEU A 28 -15.17 -6.31 1.92
N SER A 29 -13.90 -5.97 2.08
CA SER A 29 -12.84 -6.93 2.41
C SER A 29 -11.98 -6.42 3.55
N TYR A 30 -11.46 -7.32 4.35
CA TYR A 30 -10.39 -7.06 5.29
C TYR A 30 -9.06 -7.49 4.66
N TYR A 31 -8.04 -6.65 4.80
CA TYR A 31 -6.65 -6.97 4.49
C TYR A 31 -5.77 -6.71 5.72
N GLY A 32 -4.96 -7.68 6.07
CA GLY A 32 -3.98 -7.57 7.13
C GLY A 32 -2.63 -8.13 6.69
N SER A 33 -1.54 -7.44 7.00
CA SER A 33 -0.19 -7.94 6.79
C SER A 33 0.67 -7.70 8.02
N VAL A 34 1.55 -8.66 8.26
CA VAL A 34 2.61 -8.63 9.26
C VAL A 34 3.94 -8.73 8.55
N SER A 35 4.82 -7.77 8.79
CA SER A 35 6.16 -7.78 8.22
C SER A 35 7.22 -7.87 9.31
N ILE A 36 8.24 -8.69 9.08
CA ILE A 36 9.37 -8.93 9.98
C ILE A 36 10.65 -8.54 9.24
N GLY A 37 11.38 -7.54 9.74
CA GLY A 37 12.72 -7.21 9.23
C GLY A 37 13.71 -8.34 9.56
N LEU A 38 14.45 -8.79 8.55
CA LEU A 38 15.43 -9.90 8.71
C LEU A 38 16.83 -9.41 9.09
N GLN A 39 17.04 -8.09 9.17
CA GLN A 39 18.31 -7.52 9.63
C GLN A 39 18.52 -7.77 11.13
N GLY A 40 19.81 -7.76 11.53
CA GLY A 40 20.24 -7.93 12.90
C GLY A 40 19.98 -6.73 13.80
N ASP A 41 20.54 -6.80 14.99
CA ASP A 41 20.50 -5.75 16.01
C ASP A 41 21.29 -4.50 15.63
N GLU A 42 22.23 -4.62 14.70
CA GLU A 42 23.01 -3.50 14.14
C GLU A 42 22.15 -2.37 13.55
N MET A 43 20.90 -2.66 13.17
CA MET A 43 19.95 -1.63 12.69
C MET A 43 19.54 -0.61 13.76
N TYR A 44 19.63 -0.97 15.02
CA TYR A 44 19.07 -0.19 16.12
C TYR A 44 20.08 0.75 16.76
N GLY A 45 21.34 0.68 16.33
CA GLY A 45 22.42 1.51 16.85
C GLY A 45 22.93 1.08 18.23
N PRO A 46 24.05 1.65 18.68
CA PRO A 46 24.65 1.30 19.96
C PRO A 46 23.80 1.76 21.14
N GLY A 47 23.66 0.90 22.16
CA GLY A 47 22.95 1.23 23.40
C GLY A 47 21.45 1.01 23.37
N VAL A 48 20.88 0.53 22.27
CA VAL A 48 19.46 0.15 22.22
C VAL A 48 19.33 -1.31 22.68
N GLU A 49 18.45 -1.55 23.67
CA GLU A 49 18.07 -2.91 24.07
C GLU A 49 17.23 -3.54 22.95
N TYR A 50 17.89 -4.33 22.10
CA TYR A 50 17.23 -5.01 21.00
C TYR A 50 16.35 -6.15 21.50
N ARG A 51 15.11 -6.22 20.98
CA ARG A 51 14.18 -7.35 21.13
C ARG A 51 13.60 -7.72 19.77
N PHE A 52 13.34 -9.01 19.55
CA PHE A 52 12.79 -9.50 18.28
C PHE A 52 11.52 -8.75 17.85
N ILE A 53 10.66 -8.36 18.79
CA ILE A 53 9.42 -7.63 18.48
C ILE A 53 9.65 -6.28 17.80
N HIS A 54 10.80 -5.64 17.99
CA HIS A 54 11.14 -4.38 17.35
C HIS A 54 11.20 -4.48 15.82
N ARG A 55 11.41 -5.68 15.26
CA ARG A 55 11.45 -5.95 13.83
C ARG A 55 10.06 -6.02 13.18
N ILE A 56 8.99 -6.10 13.98
CA ILE A 56 7.65 -6.42 13.49
C ILE A 56 6.88 -5.13 13.22
N SER A 57 6.20 -5.10 12.09
CA SER A 57 5.24 -4.04 11.73
C SER A 57 3.96 -4.64 11.18
N TYR A 58 2.87 -3.91 11.32
CA TYR A 58 1.53 -4.35 10.95
C TYR A 58 0.84 -3.31 10.08
N ILE A 59 0.03 -3.78 9.14
CA ILE A 59 -0.95 -2.98 8.43
C ILE A 59 -2.29 -3.69 8.43
N ASN A 60 -3.36 -2.93 8.65
CA ASN A 60 -4.73 -3.41 8.62
C ASN A 60 -5.58 -2.44 7.81
N GLN A 61 -6.37 -2.97 6.87
CA GLN A 61 -7.22 -2.19 5.99
C GLN A 61 -8.62 -2.81 5.89
N PHE A 62 -9.64 -1.96 5.91
CA PHE A 62 -10.99 -2.33 5.49
C PHE A 62 -11.27 -1.74 4.12
N ILE A 63 -11.28 -2.58 3.10
CA ILE A 63 -11.38 -2.17 1.70
C ILE A 63 -12.86 -2.18 1.29
N VAL A 64 -13.40 -1.00 1.05
CA VAL A 64 -14.73 -0.79 0.47
C VAL A 64 -14.54 -0.56 -1.03
N ALA A 65 -15.08 -1.45 -1.85
CA ALA A 65 -14.95 -1.38 -3.30
C ALA A 65 -16.32 -1.41 -3.98
N ARG A 66 -16.42 -0.72 -5.12
CA ARG A 66 -17.60 -0.76 -5.98
C ARG A 66 -17.22 -0.74 -7.46
N LYS A 67 -17.82 -1.66 -8.19
CA LYS A 67 -17.88 -1.63 -9.65
C LYS A 67 -19.09 -0.78 -10.04
N PHE A 68 -18.86 0.42 -10.52
CA PHE A 68 -19.90 1.39 -10.91
C PHE A 68 -20.48 1.07 -12.28
N SER A 69 -19.64 0.50 -13.17
CA SER A 69 -20.02 0.07 -14.50
C SER A 69 -19.01 -0.98 -14.99
N GLU A 70 -19.23 -1.51 -16.20
CA GLU A 70 -18.25 -2.39 -16.85
C GLU A 70 -16.88 -1.72 -17.07
N LYS A 71 -16.85 -0.38 -17.06
CA LYS A 71 -15.62 0.38 -17.30
C LYS A 71 -14.96 0.89 -16.03
N LEU A 72 -15.71 1.16 -14.95
CA LEU A 72 -15.20 1.86 -13.78
C LEU A 72 -15.40 1.06 -12.49
N SER A 73 -14.28 0.80 -11.81
CA SER A 73 -14.24 0.27 -10.44
C SER A 73 -13.38 1.18 -9.57
N LEU A 74 -13.88 1.49 -8.37
CA LEU A 74 -13.17 2.29 -7.38
C LEU A 74 -13.16 1.57 -6.04
N GLN A 75 -12.15 1.86 -5.23
CA GLN A 75 -12.05 1.40 -3.86
C GLN A 75 -11.48 2.49 -2.94
N VAL A 76 -11.83 2.40 -1.68
CA VAL A 76 -11.26 3.19 -0.59
C VAL A 76 -11.01 2.28 0.60
N ALA A 77 -9.92 2.51 1.32
CA ALA A 77 -9.55 1.69 2.46
C ALA A 77 -8.99 2.54 3.62
N PRO A 78 -9.76 2.78 4.68
CA PRO A 78 -9.18 3.22 5.94
C PRO A 78 -8.15 2.21 6.41
N THR A 79 -7.01 2.73 6.86
CA THR A 79 -5.80 1.97 7.13
C THR A 79 -5.28 2.30 8.52
N ILE A 80 -4.88 1.27 9.27
CA ILE A 80 -4.17 1.38 10.55
C ILE A 80 -2.84 0.67 10.41
N LEU A 81 -1.77 1.38 10.80
CA LEU A 81 -0.41 0.85 10.76
C LEU A 81 0.22 0.92 12.16
N TYR A 82 0.95 -0.10 12.52
CA TYR A 82 1.72 -0.12 13.75
C TYR A 82 3.13 -0.66 13.50
N LEU A 83 4.13 0.13 13.89
CA LEU A 83 5.53 -0.25 13.83
C LEU A 83 6.05 -0.37 15.27
N ASN A 84 6.53 -1.54 15.67
CA ASN A 84 7.01 -1.76 17.04
C ASN A 84 8.26 -0.93 17.37
N SER A 85 9.03 -0.56 16.36
CA SER A 85 10.19 0.34 16.52
C SER A 85 10.20 1.37 15.39
N VAL A 86 10.37 2.62 15.75
CA VAL A 86 10.53 3.75 14.85
C VAL A 86 11.70 4.63 15.31
N GLU A 87 12.24 5.41 14.41
CA GLU A 87 13.24 6.44 14.74
C GLU A 87 12.60 7.56 15.56
N TYR A 88 13.41 8.23 16.36
CA TYR A 88 12.97 9.38 17.16
C TYR A 88 12.33 10.44 16.27
N GLY A 89 11.13 10.87 16.63
CA GLY A 89 10.33 11.84 15.86
C GLY A 89 9.24 11.18 15.00
N TYR A 90 9.25 9.85 14.82
CA TYR A 90 8.15 9.11 14.21
C TYR A 90 7.22 8.49 15.25
N LYS A 91 5.96 8.27 14.88
CA LYS A 91 4.96 7.58 15.70
C LYS A 91 4.89 6.09 15.37
N ASN A 92 4.74 5.28 16.42
CA ASN A 92 4.51 3.83 16.26
C ASN A 92 3.14 3.53 15.64
N LEU A 93 2.09 4.23 16.12
CA LEU A 93 0.71 4.06 15.64
C LEU A 93 0.38 5.15 14.63
N ASN A 94 -0.05 4.70 13.45
CA ASN A 94 -0.36 5.58 12.34
C ASN A 94 -1.72 5.23 11.71
N TYR A 95 -2.39 6.23 11.18
CA TYR A 95 -3.67 6.12 10.49
C TYR A 95 -3.52 6.67 9.09
N GLY A 96 -4.08 5.97 8.12
CA GLY A 96 -4.02 6.36 6.72
C GLY A 96 -5.31 6.08 5.99
N ILE A 97 -5.37 6.56 4.77
CA ILE A 97 -6.42 6.24 3.83
C ILE A 97 -5.78 5.86 2.50
N SER A 98 -6.27 4.78 1.92
CA SER A 98 -5.94 4.36 0.56
C SER A 98 -7.14 4.58 -0.35
N ALA A 99 -6.90 4.98 -1.58
CA ALA A 99 -7.88 5.00 -2.64
C ALA A 99 -7.27 4.37 -3.90
N GLY A 100 -8.06 3.67 -4.66
CA GLY A 100 -7.58 3.07 -5.90
C GLY A 100 -8.70 2.89 -6.90
N GLY A 101 -8.35 2.77 -8.16
CA GLY A 101 -9.34 2.59 -9.19
C GLY A 101 -8.78 2.00 -10.48
N ARG A 102 -9.72 1.48 -11.26
CA ARG A 102 -9.47 0.91 -12.58
C ARG A 102 -10.53 1.39 -13.55
N PHE A 103 -10.06 1.92 -14.67
CA PHE A 103 -10.90 2.33 -15.78
C PHE A 103 -10.55 1.52 -17.04
N ASN A 104 -11.48 0.69 -17.51
CA ASN A 104 -11.33 -0.07 -18.75
C ASN A 104 -11.46 0.90 -19.94
N ALA A 105 -10.35 1.21 -20.59
CA ALA A 105 -10.31 2.19 -21.67
C ALA A 105 -10.86 1.59 -22.97
N PHE A 106 -10.27 0.49 -23.45
CA PHE A 106 -10.73 -0.25 -24.62
C PHE A 106 -10.13 -1.66 -24.65
N GLY A 107 -10.93 -2.63 -25.09
CA GLY A 107 -10.50 -4.04 -25.19
C GLY A 107 -9.97 -4.56 -23.86
N SER A 108 -8.71 -5.00 -23.85
CA SER A 108 -8.00 -5.50 -22.67
C SER A 108 -7.19 -4.43 -21.93
N HIS A 109 -7.27 -3.16 -22.36
CA HIS A 109 -6.48 -2.07 -21.80
C HIS A 109 -7.23 -1.32 -20.71
N SER A 110 -6.55 -1.07 -19.59
CA SER A 110 -7.09 -0.33 -18.45
C SER A 110 -6.10 0.70 -17.94
N LEU A 111 -6.63 1.83 -17.49
CA LEU A 111 -5.90 2.77 -16.63
C LEU A 111 -6.14 2.37 -15.18
N ILE A 112 -5.09 2.39 -14.38
CA ILE A 112 -5.14 2.12 -12.95
C ILE A 112 -4.52 3.29 -12.20
N PHE A 113 -5.03 3.56 -11.01
CA PHE A 113 -4.42 4.52 -10.09
C PHE A 113 -4.47 4.01 -8.66
N GLU A 114 -3.54 4.46 -7.87
CA GLU A 114 -3.46 4.24 -6.43
C GLU A 114 -3.04 5.54 -5.76
N PHE A 115 -3.66 5.84 -4.64
CA PHE A 115 -3.36 7.00 -3.79
C PHE A 115 -3.40 6.57 -2.35
N ASP A 116 -2.33 6.83 -1.60
CA ASP A 116 -2.25 6.58 -0.18
C ASP A 116 -1.83 7.84 0.56
N HIS A 117 -2.45 8.11 1.68
CA HIS A 117 -2.15 9.28 2.48
C HIS A 117 -2.18 8.96 3.97
N LEU A 118 -1.13 9.39 4.68
CA LEU A 118 -1.06 9.32 6.13
C LEU A 118 -1.88 10.47 6.73
N LEU A 119 -2.82 10.16 7.62
CA LEU A 119 -3.76 11.14 8.18
C LEU A 119 -3.22 11.82 9.44
N ASN A 120 -2.40 11.13 10.22
CA ASN A 120 -1.79 11.71 11.41
C ASN A 120 -0.40 12.30 11.11
N LYS A 121 -0.08 13.41 11.78
CA LYS A 121 1.24 14.00 11.75
C LYS A 121 2.21 13.22 12.63
N GLN A 122 3.47 13.22 12.24
CA GLN A 122 4.59 12.72 13.05
C GLN A 122 4.93 13.71 14.17
N ASP A 123 5.72 13.29 15.17
CA ASP A 123 6.13 14.17 16.26
C ASP A 123 7.13 15.23 15.79
N ASN A 124 7.96 14.90 14.78
CA ASN A 124 8.73 15.87 14.02
C ASN A 124 8.00 16.17 12.70
N GLU A 125 7.66 17.43 12.45
CA GLU A 125 6.90 17.83 11.25
C GLU A 125 7.68 17.59 9.94
N ASP A 126 9.01 17.63 9.97
CA ASP A 126 9.87 17.34 8.81
C ASP A 126 9.76 15.85 8.35
N PHE A 127 9.25 15.00 9.22
CA PHE A 127 9.05 13.57 8.96
C PHE A 127 7.65 13.21 8.51
N ASN A 128 6.79 14.19 8.28
CA ASN A 128 5.46 13.94 7.72
C ASN A 128 5.61 13.35 6.32
N ALA A 129 5.05 12.14 6.15
CA ALA A 129 5.11 11.44 4.88
C ALA A 129 4.37 12.21 3.78
N LYS A 130 4.97 12.27 2.61
CA LYS A 130 4.32 12.80 1.39
C LYS A 130 3.26 11.80 0.91
N PRO A 131 2.13 12.28 0.34
CA PRO A 131 1.15 11.39 -0.27
C PRO A 131 1.79 10.51 -1.34
N GLN A 132 1.36 9.27 -1.39
CA GLN A 132 1.79 8.32 -2.40
C GLN A 132 0.79 8.35 -3.57
N LEU A 133 1.30 8.34 -4.77
CA LEU A 133 0.52 8.27 -5.98
C LEU A 133 1.17 7.30 -6.95
N ALA A 134 0.37 6.39 -7.51
CA ALA A 134 0.76 5.59 -8.66
C ALA A 134 -0.27 5.73 -9.76
N LEU A 135 0.21 5.85 -11.00
CA LEU A 135 -0.60 5.86 -12.20
C LEU A 135 -0.06 4.80 -13.16
N GLY A 136 -0.91 3.94 -13.66
CA GLY A 136 -0.46 2.83 -14.47
C GLY A 136 -1.38 2.51 -15.64
N TRP A 137 -0.79 1.78 -16.58
CA TRP A 137 -1.47 1.17 -17.71
C TRP A 137 -1.40 -0.34 -17.57
N GLU A 138 -2.55 -1.00 -17.61
CA GLU A 138 -2.68 -2.44 -17.54
C GLU A 138 -3.16 -3.02 -18.86
N ILE A 139 -2.54 -4.11 -19.31
CA ILE A 139 -3.01 -4.95 -20.42
C ILE A 139 -3.34 -6.33 -19.87
N GLY A 140 -4.62 -6.67 -19.85
CA GLY A 140 -5.12 -7.95 -19.37
C GLY A 140 -5.25 -8.96 -20.51
N THR A 141 -4.80 -10.20 -20.26
CA THR A 141 -5.10 -11.36 -21.09
C THR A 141 -5.92 -12.38 -20.29
N ALA A 142 -6.26 -13.53 -20.86
CA ALA A 142 -6.97 -14.58 -20.14
C ALA A 142 -6.22 -15.07 -18.90
N THR A 143 -4.88 -15.14 -18.97
CA THR A 143 -4.02 -15.73 -17.93
C THR A 143 -3.02 -14.75 -17.31
N HIS A 144 -2.80 -13.60 -17.92
CA HIS A 144 -1.80 -12.62 -17.45
C HIS A 144 -2.37 -11.21 -17.40
N ALA A 145 -1.82 -10.38 -16.52
CA ALA A 145 -1.97 -8.94 -16.56
C ALA A 145 -0.57 -8.30 -16.51
N PHE A 146 -0.28 -7.45 -17.48
CA PHE A 146 0.96 -6.69 -17.60
C PHE A 146 0.66 -5.26 -17.20
N GLN A 147 1.46 -4.70 -16.28
CA GLN A 147 1.27 -3.35 -15.80
C GLN A 147 2.56 -2.56 -15.94
N VAL A 148 2.49 -1.37 -16.49
CA VAL A 148 3.55 -0.36 -16.48
C VAL A 148 3.01 0.82 -15.70
N PHE A 149 3.75 1.31 -14.72
CA PHE A 149 3.27 2.39 -13.85
C PHE A 149 4.38 3.33 -13.41
N PHE A 150 3.97 4.56 -13.10
CA PHE A 150 4.77 5.56 -12.41
C PHE A 150 4.29 5.68 -10.98
N ALA A 151 5.22 5.71 -10.02
CA ALA A 151 4.91 5.88 -8.60
C ALA A 151 5.97 6.75 -7.92
N ASN A 152 5.57 7.58 -6.94
CA ASN A 152 6.51 8.37 -6.16
C ASN A 152 6.99 7.63 -4.88
N TYR A 153 6.73 6.36 -4.77
CA TYR A 153 7.22 5.51 -3.68
C TYR A 153 7.97 4.30 -4.26
N LYS A 154 8.92 3.77 -3.53
CA LYS A 154 9.84 2.72 -3.99
C LYS A 154 9.96 1.52 -3.06
N GLY A 155 9.31 1.55 -1.90
CA GLY A 155 9.34 0.44 -0.95
C GLY A 155 8.40 -0.69 -1.37
N ILE A 156 8.78 -1.94 -1.06
CA ILE A 156 7.93 -3.12 -1.29
C ILE A 156 6.83 -3.20 -0.21
N LEU A 157 7.12 -2.70 1.00
CA LEU A 157 6.20 -2.79 2.13
C LEU A 157 5.30 -1.55 2.25
N GLY A 158 4.00 -1.78 2.23
CA GLY A 158 2.99 -0.72 2.41
C GLY A 158 3.19 0.06 3.71
N GLN A 159 3.45 -0.62 4.85
CA GLN A 159 3.67 0.02 6.14
C GLN A 159 4.79 1.06 6.10
N ARG A 160 5.88 0.74 5.42
CA ARG A 160 7.02 1.65 5.32
C ARG A 160 6.77 2.78 4.34
N ASN A 161 6.12 2.50 3.22
CA ASN A 161 5.76 3.52 2.26
C ASN A 161 4.84 4.57 2.91
N PHE A 162 3.81 4.14 3.63
CA PHE A 162 2.90 5.06 4.32
C PHE A 162 3.60 6.01 5.27
N VAL A 163 4.56 5.51 6.06
CA VAL A 163 5.17 6.28 7.16
C VAL A 163 6.40 7.05 6.72
N TYR A 164 7.17 6.53 5.76
CA TYR A 164 8.51 7.05 5.44
C TYR A 164 8.65 7.63 4.02
N ASN A 165 7.56 7.73 3.23
CA ASN A 165 7.67 8.30 1.90
C ASN A 165 7.96 9.79 1.96
N GLN A 166 9.11 10.21 1.42
CA GLN A 166 9.51 11.60 1.32
C GLN A 166 9.53 12.12 -0.13
N ASN A 167 9.27 11.23 -1.11
CA ASN A 167 9.24 11.63 -2.51
C ASN A 167 7.95 12.41 -2.81
N ASP A 168 8.09 13.54 -3.47
CA ASP A 168 6.96 14.40 -3.84
C ASP A 168 6.67 14.27 -5.34
N PHE A 169 5.47 13.80 -5.67
CA PHE A 169 5.06 13.62 -7.06
C PHE A 169 5.06 14.95 -7.83
N THR A 170 4.78 16.07 -7.15
CA THR A 170 4.74 17.41 -7.77
C THR A 170 6.14 17.96 -8.08
N GLU A 171 7.18 17.43 -7.45
CA GLU A 171 8.58 17.77 -7.68
C GLU A 171 9.24 16.88 -8.74
N GLY A 172 8.47 15.91 -9.29
CA GLY A 172 8.97 14.98 -10.30
C GLY A 172 9.67 13.74 -9.72
N ASP A 173 9.49 13.49 -8.43
CA ASP A 173 10.04 12.32 -7.75
C ASP A 173 9.21 11.08 -8.07
N TYR A 174 9.38 10.51 -9.23
CA TYR A 174 8.70 9.27 -9.60
C TYR A 174 9.63 8.24 -10.23
N LEU A 175 9.21 7.00 -10.10
CA LEU A 175 9.88 5.81 -10.61
C LEU A 175 8.98 5.12 -11.61
N LEU A 176 9.58 4.54 -12.63
CA LEU A 176 8.91 3.63 -13.56
C LEU A 176 8.97 2.21 -12.98
N GLY A 177 7.81 1.56 -12.88
CA GLY A 177 7.68 0.18 -12.44
C GLY A 177 6.99 -0.69 -13.51
N PHE A 178 7.28 -1.99 -13.42
CA PHE A 178 6.64 -3.02 -14.25
C PHE A 178 6.22 -4.20 -13.38
N ASN A 179 5.02 -4.72 -13.61
CA ASN A 179 4.49 -5.87 -12.90
C ASN A 179 3.83 -6.87 -13.87
N VAL A 180 3.95 -8.15 -13.57
CA VAL A 180 3.25 -9.22 -14.27
C VAL A 180 2.50 -10.07 -13.26
N THR A 181 1.19 -10.15 -13.41
CA THR A 181 0.34 -11.03 -12.61
C THR A 181 -0.08 -12.23 -13.45
N VAL A 182 0.08 -13.43 -12.90
CA VAL A 182 -0.38 -14.67 -13.51
C VAL A 182 -1.66 -15.13 -12.79
N ARG A 183 -2.67 -15.53 -13.57
CA ARG A 183 -3.92 -16.09 -13.07
C ARG A 183 -3.96 -17.57 -13.45
N PHE A 184 -4.18 -18.40 -12.47
CA PHE A 184 -4.33 -19.86 -12.63
C PHE A 184 -5.79 -20.26 -12.61
#